data_bf08bb493e3ddd9d749d83d73cafe80d
#
_entry.id   bf08bb493e3ddd9d749d83d73cafe80d
#
_cell.length_a   1.000
_cell.length_b   1.000
_cell.length_c   1.000
_cell.angle_alpha   90.00
_cell.angle_beta   90.00
_cell.angle_gamma   90.00
#
_symmetry.space_group_name_H-M   'P 1'
#
loop_
_entity.id
_entity.type
_entity.pdbx_description
1 polymer ?
#
loop_
_entity_poly.entity_id
_entity_poly.type
_entity_poly.pdbx_seq_one_letter_code
_entity_poly.pdbx_strand_id
1 'polypeptide(L)'
;MLEVKFYDTADDSLLKFAVIISKSDNKWVFCKHKERNTLEVPGGHREHGESILDTAKRELYEETGAIVYTIEPVCIYSVIGKTRANDTGEESYGMLYFAKITEFESQLHSEIEKVFKLDELPTEWTYPLIQPQLIKEAERRGFL
;
A
#
# COMPACT_ATOMS: atom_id res chain seq x y z
N MET A 1 -5.63 -7.25 20.16
CA MET A 1 -4.94 -5.97 19.87
C MET A 1 -4.10 -6.12 18.61
N LEU A 2 -4.04 -5.09 17.78
CA LEU A 2 -3.30 -5.11 16.54
C LEU A 2 -1.90 -4.53 16.75
N GLU A 3 -0.88 -5.21 16.22
CA GLU A 3 0.51 -4.77 16.32
C GLU A 3 1.15 -4.75 14.94
N VAL A 4 1.94 -3.72 14.65
CA VAL A 4 2.69 -3.59 13.40
C VAL A 4 4.18 -3.57 13.72
N LYS A 5 4.94 -4.43 13.03
CA LYS A 5 6.40 -4.52 13.19
C LYS A 5 7.10 -4.29 11.85
N PHE A 6 8.36 -3.88 11.91
CA PHE A 6 9.16 -3.60 10.72
C PHE A 6 10.47 -4.38 10.75
N TYR A 7 10.91 -4.82 9.56
CA TYR A 7 12.12 -5.64 9.41
C TYR A 7 12.90 -5.17 8.19
N ASP A 8 14.21 -5.37 8.23
CA ASP A 8 15.06 -5.09 7.07
C ASP A 8 15.07 -6.26 6.10
N THR A 9 14.95 -7.48 6.60
CA THR A 9 14.95 -8.70 5.77
C THR A 9 13.93 -9.70 6.30
N ALA A 10 13.43 -10.53 5.39
CA ALA A 10 12.61 -11.70 5.72
C ALA A 10 12.68 -12.68 4.54
N ASP A 11 12.29 -13.92 4.79
CA ASP A 11 12.18 -14.92 3.73
C ASP A 11 11.10 -14.50 2.74
N ASP A 12 11.41 -14.53 1.45
CA ASP A 12 10.46 -14.14 0.41
C ASP A 12 9.14 -14.91 0.50
N SER A 13 9.18 -16.18 0.93
CA SER A 13 8.00 -17.01 1.05
C SER A 13 6.99 -16.49 2.08
N LEU A 14 7.42 -15.64 3.01
CA LEU A 14 6.55 -15.04 4.02
C LEU A 14 5.80 -13.81 3.48
N LEU A 15 6.29 -13.19 2.41
CA LEU A 15 5.72 -11.95 1.90
C LEU A 15 4.42 -12.24 1.14
N LYS A 16 3.28 -11.88 1.73
CA LYS A 16 1.94 -12.16 1.20
C LYS A 16 1.24 -10.93 0.64
N PHE A 17 1.72 -9.73 1.01
CA PHE A 17 1.10 -8.46 0.63
C PHE A 17 2.14 -7.50 0.10
N ALA A 18 1.70 -6.57 -0.76
CA ALA A 18 2.49 -5.41 -1.12
C ALA A 18 1.64 -4.18 -0.85
N VAL A 19 2.24 -3.16 -0.26
CA VAL A 19 1.60 -1.87 0.00
C VAL A 19 2.53 -0.79 -0.55
N ILE A 20 1.96 0.18 -1.26
CA ILE A 20 2.75 1.20 -1.95
C ILE A 20 2.31 2.59 -1.47
N ILE A 21 3.18 3.26 -0.72
CA ILE A 21 2.99 4.67 -0.44
C ILE A 21 3.38 5.42 -1.69
N SER A 22 2.50 6.27 -2.21
CA SER A 22 2.72 6.94 -3.48
C SER A 22 2.53 8.44 -3.36
N LYS A 23 3.31 9.18 -4.16
CA LYS A 23 3.14 10.61 -4.35
C LYS A 23 3.12 10.94 -5.84
N SER A 24 2.39 12.00 -6.19
CA SER A 24 2.36 12.57 -7.52
C SER A 24 2.25 14.08 -7.38
N ASP A 25 3.14 14.84 -8.02
CA ASP A 25 3.20 16.30 -7.90
C ASP A 25 3.32 16.75 -6.42
N ASN A 26 4.10 16.03 -5.63
CA ASN A 26 4.27 16.24 -4.18
C ASN A 26 3.01 16.06 -3.34
N LYS A 27 1.98 15.44 -3.92
CA LYS A 27 0.73 15.16 -3.22
C LYS A 27 0.62 13.68 -2.91
N TRP A 28 -0.02 13.35 -1.80
CA TRP A 28 -0.29 11.98 -1.42
C TRP A 28 -1.31 11.35 -2.37
N VAL A 29 -1.07 10.11 -2.81
CA VAL A 29 -1.99 9.39 -3.66
C VAL A 29 -2.73 8.35 -2.83
N PHE A 30 -4.04 8.49 -2.76
CA PHE A 30 -4.93 7.56 -2.05
C PHE A 30 -6.03 7.09 -2.99
N CYS A 31 -6.61 5.95 -2.69
CA CYS A 31 -7.73 5.42 -3.46
C CYS A 31 -8.91 5.11 -2.56
N LYS A 32 -10.10 5.11 -3.17
CA LYS A 32 -11.35 4.78 -2.51
C LYS A 32 -12.01 3.65 -3.29
N HIS A 33 -12.27 2.54 -2.61
CA HIS A 33 -13.05 1.45 -3.18
C HIS A 33 -14.52 1.81 -3.25
N LYS A 34 -15.22 1.25 -4.23
CA LYS A 34 -16.65 1.55 -4.50
C LYS A 34 -17.55 1.33 -3.30
N GLU A 35 -17.23 0.32 -2.48
CA GLU A 35 -18.07 -0.08 -1.36
C GLU A 35 -17.66 0.51 -0.02
N ARG A 36 -16.68 1.43 -0.01
CA ARG A 36 -16.18 2.04 1.23
C ARG A 36 -16.21 3.55 1.13
N ASN A 37 -16.37 4.21 2.30
CA ASN A 37 -16.30 5.67 2.40
C ASN A 37 -14.98 6.15 2.98
N THR A 38 -13.99 5.27 3.02
CA THR A 38 -12.68 5.54 3.61
C THR A 38 -11.60 5.47 2.55
N LEU A 39 -10.44 6.03 2.87
CA LEU A 39 -9.30 6.10 1.96
C LEU A 39 -8.19 5.16 2.39
N GLU A 40 -7.42 4.69 1.41
CA GLU A 40 -6.30 3.80 1.65
C GLU A 40 -5.20 4.00 0.62
N VAL A 41 -3.97 3.65 0.97
CA VAL A 41 -2.90 3.59 -0.01
C VAL A 41 -3.05 2.30 -0.83
N PRO A 42 -2.57 2.27 -2.08
CA PRO A 42 -2.70 1.06 -2.91
C PRO A 42 -1.95 -0.12 -2.31
N GLY A 43 -2.51 -1.30 -2.50
CA GLY A 43 -1.90 -2.53 -2.05
C GLY A 43 -2.83 -3.72 -2.20
N GLY A 44 -2.29 -4.92 -2.01
CA GLY A 44 -3.08 -6.12 -2.07
C GLY A 44 -2.26 -7.40 -1.93
N HIS A 45 -2.94 -8.51 -2.11
CA HIS A 45 -2.38 -9.85 -1.92
C HIS A 45 -1.51 -10.27 -3.10
N ARG A 46 -0.41 -10.96 -2.78
CA ARG A 46 0.43 -11.63 -3.76
C ARG A 46 -0.33 -12.80 -4.39
N GLU A 47 -0.30 -12.86 -5.70
CA GLU A 47 -0.92 -13.96 -6.44
C GLU A 47 0.11 -15.02 -6.79
N HIS A 48 -0.37 -16.23 -7.07
CA HIS A 48 0.50 -17.35 -7.43
C HIS A 48 1.34 -16.99 -8.66
N GLY A 49 2.64 -17.25 -8.57
CA GLY A 49 3.56 -16.99 -9.68
C GLY A 49 4.11 -15.58 -9.75
N GLU A 50 3.63 -14.67 -8.89
CA GLU A 50 4.14 -13.30 -8.85
C GLU A 50 5.34 -13.18 -7.92
N SER A 51 6.33 -12.35 -8.31
CA SER A 51 7.26 -11.80 -7.33
C SER A 51 6.53 -10.75 -6.50
N ILE A 52 7.07 -10.39 -5.34
CA ILE A 52 6.42 -9.35 -4.53
C ILE A 52 6.43 -7.99 -5.24
N LEU A 53 7.46 -7.71 -6.05
CA LEU A 53 7.50 -6.50 -6.85
C LEU A 53 6.42 -6.52 -7.93
N ASP A 54 6.17 -7.66 -8.57
CA ASP A 54 5.08 -7.81 -9.54
C ASP A 54 3.73 -7.52 -8.90
N THR A 55 3.53 -8.00 -7.67
CA THR A 55 2.32 -7.71 -6.88
C THR A 55 2.16 -6.21 -6.67
N ALA A 56 3.25 -5.54 -6.25
CA ALA A 56 3.22 -4.10 -6.02
C ALA A 56 2.85 -3.33 -7.29
N LYS A 57 3.47 -3.67 -8.41
CA LYS A 57 3.21 -3.00 -9.69
C LYS A 57 1.79 -3.24 -10.18
N ARG A 58 1.31 -4.46 -10.05
CA ARG A 58 -0.06 -4.81 -10.45
C ARG A 58 -1.09 -4.05 -9.62
N GLU A 59 -0.92 -4.06 -8.29
CA GLU A 59 -1.86 -3.37 -7.40
C GLU A 59 -1.81 -1.85 -7.59
N LEU A 60 -0.62 -1.28 -7.80
CA LEU A 60 -0.49 0.14 -8.06
C LEU A 60 -1.26 0.53 -9.33
N TYR A 61 -1.14 -0.26 -10.39
CA TYR A 61 -1.86 -0.05 -11.63
C TYR A 61 -3.38 -0.21 -11.44
N GLU A 62 -3.80 -1.32 -10.83
CA GLU A 62 -5.23 -1.61 -10.65
C GLU A 62 -5.93 -0.58 -9.78
N GLU A 63 -5.25 -0.07 -8.75
CA GLU A 63 -5.89 0.79 -7.77
C GLU A 63 -5.68 2.28 -8.00
N THR A 64 -4.74 2.68 -8.84
CA THR A 64 -4.51 4.10 -9.14
C THR A 64 -4.50 4.43 -10.63
N GLY A 65 -4.29 3.45 -11.50
CA GLY A 65 -4.10 3.71 -12.93
C GLY A 65 -2.69 4.22 -13.27
N ALA A 66 -1.74 4.12 -12.34
CA ALA A 66 -0.38 4.59 -12.57
C ALA A 66 0.29 3.81 -13.70
N ILE A 67 0.83 4.52 -14.70
CA ILE A 67 1.51 3.90 -15.85
C ILE A 67 2.96 4.33 -15.99
N VAL A 68 3.33 5.53 -15.52
CA VAL A 68 4.72 5.97 -15.49
C VAL A 68 5.05 6.38 -14.06
N TYR A 69 6.03 5.70 -13.47
CA TYR A 69 6.41 5.93 -12.08
C TYR A 69 7.77 5.33 -11.79
N THR A 70 8.37 5.75 -10.69
CA THR A 70 9.50 5.04 -10.07
C THR A 70 8.97 4.33 -8.83
N ILE A 71 9.51 3.16 -8.52
CA ILE A 71 9.12 2.39 -7.34
C ILE A 71 10.36 1.79 -6.69
N GLU A 72 10.44 1.87 -5.37
CA GLU A 72 11.56 1.29 -4.63
C GLU A 72 11.10 0.70 -3.31
N PRO A 73 11.76 -0.36 -2.82
CA PRO A 73 11.39 -0.99 -1.55
C PRO A 73 11.78 -0.10 -0.37
N VAL A 74 10.92 -0.03 0.63
CA VAL A 74 11.18 0.68 1.88
C VAL A 74 11.64 -0.30 2.95
N CYS A 75 10.81 -1.26 3.27
CA CYS A 75 11.10 -2.27 4.29
C CYS A 75 10.02 -3.36 4.26
N ILE A 76 10.27 -4.40 5.03
CA ILE A 76 9.27 -5.43 5.29
C ILE A 76 8.49 -5.00 6.53
N TYR A 77 7.20 -5.25 6.55
CA TYR A 77 6.37 -5.02 7.70
C TYR A 77 5.57 -6.28 8.01
N SER A 78 5.09 -6.38 9.24
CA SER A 78 4.15 -7.42 9.60
C SER A 78 3.01 -6.84 10.42
N VAL A 79 1.89 -7.53 10.39
CA VAL A 79 0.71 -7.19 11.18
C VAL A 79 0.31 -8.41 11.97
N ILE A 80 0.16 -8.23 13.28
CA ILE A 80 -0.34 -9.25 14.19
C ILE A 80 -1.71 -8.77 14.68
N GLY A 81 -2.73 -9.61 14.55
CA GLY A 81 -4.08 -9.25 14.93
C GLY A 81 -5.04 -9.36 13.75
N LYS A 82 -6.33 -9.33 14.04
CA LYS A 82 -7.36 -9.48 13.02
C LYS A 82 -7.60 -8.17 12.28
N THR A 83 -7.67 -8.26 10.95
CA THR A 83 -7.96 -7.13 10.06
C THR A 83 -8.92 -7.61 8.96
N ARG A 84 -9.28 -6.72 8.04
CA ARG A 84 -10.05 -7.08 6.85
C ARG A 84 -9.32 -8.11 5.99
N ALA A 85 -7.97 -8.07 5.98
CA ALA A 85 -7.14 -8.92 5.15
C ALA A 85 -6.61 -10.16 5.89
N ASN A 86 -6.78 -10.23 7.20
CA ASN A 86 -6.26 -11.31 8.04
C ASN A 86 -7.27 -11.62 9.14
N ASP A 87 -8.04 -12.70 8.97
CA ASP A 87 -9.09 -13.09 9.90
C ASP A 87 -8.63 -14.04 11.00
N THR A 88 -7.39 -14.56 10.91
CA THR A 88 -6.84 -15.48 11.91
C THR A 88 -6.17 -14.78 13.08
N GLY A 89 -5.71 -13.57 12.90
CA GLY A 89 -4.94 -12.83 13.89
C GLY A 89 -3.47 -13.21 13.96
N GLU A 90 -3.02 -14.16 13.12
CA GLU A 90 -1.61 -14.55 13.07
C GLU A 90 -0.76 -13.47 12.43
N GLU A 91 0.54 -13.47 12.72
CA GLU A 91 1.46 -12.54 12.08
C GLU A 91 1.51 -12.77 10.58
N SER A 92 1.25 -11.73 9.80
CA SER A 92 1.32 -11.78 8.35
C SER A 92 2.27 -10.70 7.84
N TYR A 93 3.04 -11.02 6.80
CA TYR A 93 4.14 -10.19 6.33
C TYR A 93 3.83 -9.60 4.96
N GLY A 94 4.30 -8.38 4.77
CA GLY A 94 4.20 -7.69 3.49
C GLY A 94 5.43 -6.85 3.21
N MET A 95 5.52 -6.40 1.96
CA MET A 95 6.58 -5.50 1.52
C MET A 95 6.00 -4.10 1.33
N LEU A 96 6.64 -3.12 1.96
CA LEU A 96 6.28 -1.72 1.82
C LEU A 96 7.16 -1.10 0.74
N TYR A 97 6.52 -0.45 -0.23
CA TYR A 97 7.17 0.26 -1.32
C TYR A 97 6.84 1.75 -1.27
N PHE A 98 7.69 2.53 -1.90
CA PHE A 98 7.43 3.94 -2.17
C PHE A 98 7.51 4.19 -3.66
N ALA A 99 6.50 4.88 -4.21
CA ALA A 99 6.44 5.21 -5.63
C ALA A 99 6.22 6.71 -5.84
N LYS A 100 6.84 7.24 -6.90
CA LYS A 100 6.55 8.57 -7.41
C LYS A 100 5.90 8.39 -8.77
N ILE A 101 4.67 8.86 -8.92
CA ILE A 101 3.87 8.64 -10.12
C ILE A 101 3.85 9.94 -10.93
N THR A 102 4.19 9.83 -12.21
CA THR A 102 4.20 10.97 -13.13
C THR A 102 3.06 10.92 -14.13
N GLU A 103 2.49 9.74 -14.39
CA GLU A 103 1.43 9.61 -15.39
C GLU A 103 0.44 8.51 -14.99
N PHE A 104 -0.85 8.79 -15.14
CA PHE A 104 -1.96 7.90 -14.85
C PHE A 104 -2.76 7.65 -16.12
N GLU A 105 -3.41 6.48 -16.20
CA GLU A 105 -4.44 6.26 -17.20
C GLU A 105 -5.67 7.10 -16.90
N SER A 106 -6.43 7.44 -17.93
CA SER A 106 -7.63 8.26 -17.79
C SER A 106 -8.81 7.50 -17.19
N GLN A 107 -8.82 6.18 -17.26
CA GLN A 107 -9.90 5.34 -16.73
C GLN A 107 -9.41 4.45 -15.61
N LEU A 108 -10.22 4.38 -14.54
CA LEU A 108 -9.96 3.48 -13.43
C LEU A 108 -10.49 2.09 -13.75
N HIS A 109 -9.82 1.10 -13.20
CA HIS A 109 -10.15 -0.32 -13.36
C HIS A 109 -10.53 -0.92 -12.01
N SER A 110 -11.05 -2.15 -12.05
CA SER A 110 -11.29 -2.93 -10.84
C SER A 110 -12.34 -2.31 -9.93
N GLU A 111 -12.16 -2.39 -8.64
CA GLU A 111 -13.12 -1.99 -7.62
C GLU A 111 -12.91 -0.56 -7.13
N ILE A 112 -12.03 0.19 -7.76
CA ILE A 112 -11.73 1.56 -7.34
C ILE A 112 -12.72 2.54 -7.95
N GLU A 113 -13.34 3.33 -7.10
CA GLU A 113 -14.25 4.39 -7.52
C GLU A 113 -13.49 5.65 -7.89
N LYS A 114 -12.47 6.03 -7.08
CA LYS A 114 -11.78 7.29 -7.26
C LYS A 114 -10.38 7.25 -6.70
N VAL A 115 -9.47 7.97 -7.36
CA VAL A 115 -8.10 8.23 -6.88
C VAL A 115 -8.02 9.68 -6.46
N PHE A 116 -7.42 9.92 -5.30
CA PHE A 116 -7.26 11.26 -4.73
C PHE A 116 -5.80 11.65 -4.69
N LYS A 117 -5.52 12.91 -5.04
CA LYS A 117 -4.22 13.54 -4.79
C LYS A 117 -4.43 14.55 -3.68
N LEU A 118 -3.83 14.32 -2.51
CA LEU A 118 -4.08 15.10 -1.31
C LEU A 118 -2.83 15.84 -0.87
N ASP A 119 -3.00 17.11 -0.46
CA ASP A 119 -1.92 17.89 0.12
C ASP A 119 -1.59 17.39 1.53
N GLU A 120 -2.59 16.91 2.26
CA GLU A 120 -2.45 16.39 3.61
C GLU A 120 -3.01 14.98 3.70
N LEU A 121 -2.58 14.24 4.71
CA LEU A 121 -3.08 12.88 4.94
C LEU A 121 -4.56 12.92 5.30
N PRO A 122 -5.33 11.89 4.89
CA PRO A 122 -6.75 11.84 5.18
C PRO A 122 -7.04 11.62 6.66
N THR A 123 -8.29 11.85 7.06
CA THR A 123 -8.75 11.57 8.42
C THR A 123 -9.59 10.29 8.47
N GLU A 124 -10.14 9.86 7.33
CA GLU A 124 -11.00 8.67 7.23
C GLU A 124 -10.26 7.53 6.54
N TRP A 125 -9.57 6.73 7.33
CA TRP A 125 -8.72 5.63 6.84
C TRP A 125 -9.47 4.30 6.82
N THR A 126 -9.26 3.51 5.77
CA THR A 126 -9.72 2.11 5.76
C THR A 126 -8.95 1.27 6.78
N TYR A 127 -7.65 1.54 6.93
CA TYR A 127 -6.79 0.82 7.86
C TYR A 127 -6.11 1.80 8.83
N PRO A 128 -6.87 2.37 9.79
CA PRO A 128 -6.35 3.44 10.64
C PRO A 128 -5.25 2.99 11.61
N LEU A 129 -5.18 1.70 11.92
CA LEU A 129 -4.19 1.17 12.85
C LEU A 129 -2.92 0.67 12.15
N ILE A 130 -2.91 0.64 10.83
CA ILE A 130 -1.79 0.12 10.04
C ILE A 130 -1.15 1.18 9.16
N GLN A 131 -1.90 1.74 8.22
CA GLN A 131 -1.32 2.59 7.18
C GLN A 131 -0.66 3.88 7.68
N PRO A 132 -1.19 4.59 8.68
CA PRO A 132 -0.45 5.71 9.25
C PRO A 132 0.92 5.32 9.81
N GLN A 133 1.05 4.12 10.39
CA GLN A 133 2.33 3.64 10.90
C GLN A 133 3.31 3.33 9.77
N LEU A 134 2.82 2.80 8.64
CA LEU A 134 3.64 2.52 7.46
C LEU A 134 4.23 3.84 6.91
N ILE A 135 3.42 4.90 6.87
CA ILE A 135 3.87 6.20 6.39
C ILE A 135 4.93 6.78 7.33
N LYS A 136 4.74 6.68 8.64
CA LYS A 136 5.73 7.14 9.62
C LYS A 136 7.06 6.39 9.46
N GLU A 137 7.02 5.11 9.21
CA GLU A 137 8.23 4.32 9.02
C GLU A 137 8.95 4.70 7.73
N ALA A 138 8.24 4.94 6.64
CA ALA A 138 8.83 5.41 5.39
C ALA A 138 9.49 6.79 5.58
N GLU A 139 8.85 7.67 6.35
CA GLU A 139 9.42 8.97 6.69
C GLU A 139 10.69 8.82 7.51
N ARG A 140 10.66 7.96 8.55
CA ARG A 140 11.83 7.69 9.40
C ARG A 140 13.01 7.15 8.59
N ARG A 141 12.75 6.37 7.56
CA ARG A 141 13.78 5.79 6.69
C ARG A 141 14.24 6.73 5.57
N GLY A 142 13.68 7.94 5.49
CA GLY A 142 14.13 8.99 4.57
C GLY A 142 13.48 8.99 3.20
N PHE A 143 12.36 8.31 3.02
CA PHE A 143 11.64 8.26 1.73
C PHE A 143 10.69 9.45 1.53
N LEU A 144 10.29 10.10 2.60
CA LEU A 144 9.30 11.18 2.56
C LEU A 144 9.88 12.49 3.07
#